data_1968108857652a4a86dd2d7202b1775e
#
_entry.id   1968108857652a4a86dd2d7202b1775e
#
_cell.length_a   1.000
_cell.length_b   1.000
_cell.length_c   1.000
_cell.angle_alpha   90.00
_cell.angle_beta   90.00
_cell.angle_gamma   90.00
#
_symmetry.space_group_name_H-M   'P 1'
#
loop_
_entity.id
_entity.type
_entity.pdbx_description
1 polymer ?
#
loop_
_entity_poly.entity_id
_entity_poly.type
_entity_poly.pdbx_seq_one_letter_code
_entity_poly.pdbx_strand_id
1 'polypeptide(L)'
;MNVTVADVRRVLDAAYPPELAEEWDKVGLICGDPDEPVSRVAVALDCTDAVADAALASGAQMLVVHHPLLLRGVSSVAADTPKGRILHKLIRGRVALFAAHTNADSARPGVNDRLAELLGVHPGAPLAPKPGRHLDAWVVRVPASHADAVKDAVFDAGAGSVGDYDSCAFELTGRGQFRPGDDANPFLGERGEVEHVDEQRIEFVAEPHLRAKVHAALLAAHPYEEPSFDILESQVGDLDPESALGIGRVGDLDEPMTFRDFVGRVGKRLPATEWGVRGAGDPDRMIRRVAVASGSGDSFLDTARKLGVDAFVTSDLRHHPVDEALRDGGPCIVDTAHWASEFPWCGQAADLLAGALDLEAEVLDIRTDPWTVAAGASLDDDHAPTTTDILEENR
;
A
#
# COMPACT_ATOMS: atom_id res chain seq x y z
N MET A 1 27.31 -15.63 -3.03
CA MET A 1 26.81 -15.54 -1.63
C MET A 1 25.46 -16.23 -1.63
N ASN A 2 25.14 -16.98 -0.59
CA ASN A 2 23.80 -17.58 -0.53
C ASN A 2 22.78 -16.48 -0.25
N VAL A 3 21.64 -16.54 -0.95
CA VAL A 3 20.48 -15.65 -0.68
C VAL A 3 19.98 -15.93 0.74
N THR A 4 19.56 -14.90 1.47
CA THR A 4 19.04 -15.00 2.85
C THR A 4 17.59 -14.49 2.93
N VAL A 5 16.90 -14.76 4.05
CA VAL A 5 15.57 -14.18 4.34
C VAL A 5 15.60 -12.66 4.25
N ALA A 6 16.68 -12.01 4.73
CA ALA A 6 16.86 -10.56 4.63
C ALA A 6 16.96 -10.07 3.18
N ASP A 7 17.58 -10.85 2.28
CA ASP A 7 17.66 -10.50 0.86
C ASP A 7 16.29 -10.58 0.18
N VAL A 8 15.53 -11.66 0.45
CA VAL A 8 14.14 -11.80 -0.05
C VAL A 8 13.28 -10.66 0.47
N ARG A 9 13.35 -10.36 1.77
CA ARG A 9 12.65 -9.24 2.37
C ARG A 9 13.00 -7.91 1.69
N ARG A 10 14.26 -7.65 1.40
CA ARG A 10 14.71 -6.39 0.75
C ARG A 10 14.07 -6.23 -0.64
N VAL A 11 13.96 -7.32 -1.41
CA VAL A 11 13.29 -7.30 -2.73
C VAL A 11 11.80 -7.01 -2.58
N LEU A 12 11.13 -7.66 -1.60
CA LEU A 12 9.71 -7.45 -1.35
C LEU A 12 9.41 -6.05 -0.79
N ASP A 13 10.23 -5.55 0.15
CA ASP A 13 10.08 -4.20 0.73
C ASP A 13 10.35 -3.11 -0.33
N ALA A 14 11.22 -3.37 -1.32
CA ALA A 14 11.45 -2.44 -2.44
C ALA A 14 10.29 -2.43 -3.44
N ALA A 15 9.68 -3.59 -3.72
CA ALA A 15 8.54 -3.70 -4.64
C ALA A 15 7.23 -3.28 -3.97
N TYR A 16 7.06 -3.57 -2.70
CA TYR A 16 5.88 -3.31 -1.88
C TYR A 16 6.28 -2.55 -0.60
N PRO A 17 6.65 -1.26 -0.72
CA PRO A 17 7.14 -0.47 0.40
C PRO A 17 6.22 -0.52 1.63
N PRO A 18 6.74 -0.82 2.83
CA PRO A 18 5.92 -0.93 4.05
C PRO A 18 5.13 0.34 4.37
N GLU A 19 5.62 1.51 3.99
CA GLU A 19 4.95 2.81 4.16
C GLU A 19 3.67 2.96 3.35
N LEU A 20 3.44 2.11 2.34
CA LEU A 20 2.20 2.07 1.59
C LEU A 20 1.09 1.29 2.29
N ALA A 21 1.40 0.56 3.36
CA ALA A 21 0.39 -0.15 4.13
C ALA A 21 -0.60 0.81 4.80
N GLU A 22 -1.84 0.36 5.00
CA GLU A 22 -2.80 1.06 5.83
C GLU A 22 -2.35 1.05 7.30
N GLU A 23 -2.69 2.09 8.07
CA GLU A 23 -2.25 2.24 9.47
C GLU A 23 -2.63 1.06 10.38
N TRP A 24 -3.77 0.44 10.10
CA TRP A 24 -4.28 -0.73 10.84
C TRP A 24 -3.60 -2.05 10.44
N ASP A 25 -2.88 -2.07 9.31
CA ASP A 25 -2.32 -3.28 8.71
C ASP A 25 -1.02 -3.75 9.39
N LYS A 26 -0.62 -4.99 9.11
CA LYS A 26 0.59 -5.61 9.65
C LYS A 26 1.32 -6.39 8.56
N VAL A 27 2.27 -5.74 7.91
CA VAL A 27 3.06 -6.29 6.80
C VAL A 27 4.50 -6.57 7.21
N GLY A 28 5.25 -7.27 6.36
CA GLY A 28 6.66 -7.58 6.55
C GLY A 28 6.91 -8.97 7.10
N LEU A 29 8.09 -9.17 7.68
CA LEU A 29 8.52 -10.46 8.26
C LEU A 29 7.76 -10.73 9.57
N ILE A 30 6.93 -11.78 9.56
CA ILE A 30 6.08 -12.18 10.71
C ILE A 30 6.81 -13.13 11.66
N CYS A 31 7.55 -14.09 11.11
CA CYS A 31 8.48 -14.95 11.86
C CYS A 31 9.59 -15.45 10.93
N GLY A 32 10.71 -15.84 11.52
CA GLY A 32 11.91 -16.32 10.82
C GLY A 32 13.14 -15.55 11.22
N ASP A 33 14.30 -16.13 10.94
CA ASP A 33 15.60 -15.51 11.18
C ASP A 33 16.06 -14.83 9.87
N PRO A 34 16.35 -13.52 9.87
CA PRO A 34 16.82 -12.80 8.68
C PRO A 34 18.09 -13.38 8.03
N ASP A 35 18.95 -14.02 8.81
CA ASP A 35 20.23 -14.56 8.36
C ASP A 35 20.14 -15.99 7.80
N GLU A 36 18.96 -16.64 7.91
CA GLU A 36 18.76 -17.99 7.37
C GLU A 36 18.88 -18.00 5.85
N PRO A 37 19.58 -19.02 5.28
CA PRO A 37 19.71 -19.16 3.84
C PRO A 37 18.37 -19.60 3.19
N VAL A 38 18.08 -19.02 2.03
CA VAL A 38 16.89 -19.31 1.23
C VAL A 38 17.31 -19.72 -0.17
N SER A 39 16.87 -20.88 -0.63
CA SER A 39 17.00 -21.34 -2.01
C SER A 39 15.64 -21.57 -2.68
N ARG A 40 14.59 -21.70 -1.88
CA ARG A 40 13.21 -21.88 -2.35
C ARG A 40 12.24 -21.05 -1.53
N VAL A 41 11.38 -20.31 -2.24
CA VAL A 41 10.27 -19.53 -1.66
C VAL A 41 8.95 -20.11 -2.16
N ALA A 42 8.01 -20.31 -1.25
CA ALA A 42 6.62 -20.61 -1.58
C ALA A 42 5.79 -19.32 -1.49
N VAL A 43 4.89 -19.10 -2.43
CA VAL A 43 3.97 -17.95 -2.47
C VAL A 43 2.53 -18.44 -2.43
N ALA A 44 1.71 -17.87 -1.57
CA ALA A 44 0.28 -18.18 -1.46
C ALA A 44 -0.52 -16.92 -1.10
N LEU A 45 -1.85 -16.97 -1.21
CA LEU A 45 -2.67 -15.84 -0.78
C LEU A 45 -2.79 -15.77 0.74
N ASP A 46 -3.11 -16.90 1.37
CA ASP A 46 -3.37 -17.02 2.81
C ASP A 46 -2.37 -17.94 3.50
N CYS A 47 -2.14 -17.72 4.79
CA CYS A 47 -1.38 -18.61 5.65
C CYS A 47 -2.32 -19.55 6.44
N THR A 48 -2.87 -20.56 5.75
CA THR A 48 -3.68 -21.61 6.39
C THR A 48 -2.81 -22.79 6.87
N ASP A 49 -3.41 -23.72 7.62
CA ASP A 49 -2.73 -24.94 8.07
C ASP A 49 -2.28 -25.79 6.87
N ALA A 50 -3.12 -25.91 5.85
CA ALA A 50 -2.82 -26.64 4.61
C ALA A 50 -1.70 -25.96 3.79
N VAL A 51 -1.69 -24.63 3.71
CA VAL A 51 -0.64 -23.89 3.03
C VAL A 51 0.70 -24.03 3.76
N ALA A 52 0.70 -23.96 5.09
CA ALA A 52 1.91 -24.20 5.88
C ALA A 52 2.47 -25.62 5.69
N ASP A 53 1.60 -26.64 5.65
CA ASP A 53 2.02 -28.03 5.36
C ASP A 53 2.59 -28.17 3.95
N ALA A 54 1.98 -27.53 2.96
CA ALA A 54 2.48 -27.56 1.58
C ALA A 54 3.84 -26.86 1.45
N ALA A 55 4.03 -25.70 2.09
CA ALA A 55 5.31 -24.99 2.10
C ALA A 55 6.43 -25.84 2.74
N LEU A 56 6.13 -26.55 3.83
CA LEU A 56 7.08 -27.50 4.43
C LEU A 56 7.38 -28.68 3.50
N ALA A 57 6.36 -29.24 2.86
CA ALA A 57 6.49 -30.39 1.96
C ALA A 57 7.28 -30.04 0.69
N SER A 58 7.16 -28.83 0.18
CA SER A 58 7.93 -28.36 -0.98
C SER A 58 9.40 -28.07 -0.65
N GLY A 59 9.75 -28.03 0.64
CA GLY A 59 11.10 -27.70 1.09
C GLY A 59 11.42 -26.21 1.02
N ALA A 60 10.42 -25.34 0.98
CA ALA A 60 10.61 -23.88 1.03
C ALA A 60 11.19 -23.45 2.39
N GLN A 61 12.10 -22.47 2.36
CA GLN A 61 12.64 -21.83 3.55
C GLN A 61 11.90 -20.54 3.90
N MET A 62 11.08 -20.02 2.98
CA MET A 62 10.25 -18.85 3.22
C MET A 62 8.88 -19.03 2.55
N LEU A 63 7.84 -18.63 3.27
CA LEU A 63 6.46 -18.52 2.78
C LEU A 63 6.11 -17.03 2.70
N VAL A 64 5.79 -16.57 1.50
CA VAL A 64 5.30 -15.22 1.23
C VAL A 64 3.80 -15.30 1.00
N VAL A 65 3.04 -14.49 1.75
CA VAL A 65 1.58 -14.43 1.64
C VAL A 65 1.09 -13.00 1.46
N HIS A 66 -0.11 -12.87 0.91
CA HIS A 66 -0.79 -11.59 0.85
C HIS A 66 -1.43 -11.28 2.21
N HIS A 67 -2.30 -12.14 2.69
CA HIS A 67 -3.02 -11.93 3.95
C HIS A 67 -2.18 -12.23 5.18
N PRO A 68 -1.97 -11.24 6.09
CA PRO A 68 -1.17 -11.45 7.27
C PRO A 68 -1.84 -12.40 8.28
N LEU A 69 -1.12 -13.44 8.69
CA LEU A 69 -1.61 -14.37 9.73
C LEU A 69 -1.94 -13.64 11.03
N LEU A 70 -1.18 -12.60 11.39
CA LEU A 70 -1.30 -11.84 12.64
C LEU A 70 -1.73 -10.38 12.38
N LEU A 71 -2.86 -10.18 11.72
CA LEU A 71 -3.41 -8.83 11.46
C LEU A 71 -3.69 -8.05 12.75
N ARG A 72 -4.13 -8.74 13.81
CA ARG A 72 -4.31 -8.15 15.13
C ARG A 72 -3.17 -8.58 16.05
N GLY A 73 -2.72 -7.68 16.92
CA GLY A 73 -1.70 -7.97 17.91
C GLY A 73 -2.10 -9.19 18.77
N VAL A 74 -1.12 -10.06 19.07
CA VAL A 74 -1.30 -11.25 19.89
C VAL A 74 -0.43 -11.17 21.13
N SER A 75 -0.95 -11.66 22.26
CA SER A 75 -0.22 -11.76 23.53
C SER A 75 0.31 -13.19 23.77
N SER A 76 -0.05 -14.14 22.92
CA SER A 76 0.39 -15.53 22.99
C SER A 76 0.44 -16.15 21.60
N VAL A 77 1.44 -16.97 21.37
CA VAL A 77 1.59 -17.81 20.17
C VAL A 77 1.55 -19.31 20.54
N ALA A 78 0.92 -19.65 21.67
CA ALA A 78 0.81 -21.04 22.12
C ALA A 78 0.11 -21.93 21.07
N ALA A 79 0.56 -23.17 20.94
CA ALA A 79 0.07 -24.10 19.92
C ALA A 79 -1.34 -24.67 20.18
N ASP A 80 -2.01 -24.23 21.23
CA ASP A 80 -3.43 -24.53 21.52
C ASP A 80 -4.40 -23.67 20.68
N THR A 81 -3.91 -22.60 20.05
CA THR A 81 -4.67 -21.78 19.11
C THR A 81 -4.34 -22.13 17.65
N PRO A 82 -5.29 -21.95 16.69
CA PRO A 82 -5.01 -22.21 15.27
C PRO A 82 -3.80 -21.44 14.73
N LYS A 83 -3.71 -20.16 14.98
CA LYS A 83 -2.58 -19.31 14.53
C LYS A 83 -1.27 -19.71 15.21
N GLY A 84 -1.31 -20.02 16.50
CA GLY A 84 -0.14 -20.51 17.24
C GLY A 84 0.36 -21.84 16.68
N ARG A 85 -0.51 -22.80 16.32
CA ARG A 85 -0.10 -24.07 15.68
C ARG A 85 0.63 -23.83 14.37
N ILE A 86 0.11 -22.96 13.52
CA ILE A 86 0.74 -22.60 12.23
C ILE A 86 2.13 -22.01 12.47
N LEU A 87 2.27 -21.03 13.38
CA LEU A 87 3.55 -20.44 13.73
C LEU A 87 4.54 -21.47 14.27
N HIS A 88 4.11 -22.34 15.19
CA HIS A 88 4.97 -23.43 15.71
C HIS A 88 5.41 -24.40 14.61
N LYS A 89 4.53 -24.69 13.63
CA LYS A 89 4.83 -25.53 12.48
C LYS A 89 5.91 -24.89 11.61
N LEU A 90 5.73 -23.62 11.23
CA LEU A 90 6.68 -22.86 10.40
C LEU A 90 8.04 -22.69 11.11
N ILE A 91 8.04 -22.24 12.37
CA ILE A 91 9.27 -22.01 13.14
C ILE A 91 10.08 -23.32 13.31
N ARG A 92 9.41 -24.44 13.65
CA ARG A 92 10.08 -25.75 13.79
C ARG A 92 10.58 -26.28 12.46
N GLY A 93 9.88 -25.98 11.37
CA GLY A 93 10.27 -26.31 10.01
C GLY A 93 11.33 -25.37 9.43
N ARG A 94 11.75 -24.32 10.16
CA ARG A 94 12.68 -23.26 9.69
C ARG A 94 12.17 -22.58 8.43
N VAL A 95 10.86 -22.32 8.35
CA VAL A 95 10.21 -21.58 7.27
C VAL A 95 9.87 -20.18 7.78
N ALA A 96 10.48 -19.17 7.22
CA ALA A 96 10.13 -17.77 7.49
C ALA A 96 8.76 -17.44 6.89
N LEU A 97 8.00 -16.56 7.54
CA LEU A 97 6.71 -16.06 7.05
C LEU A 97 6.77 -14.56 6.81
N PHE A 98 6.44 -14.14 5.61
CA PHE A 98 6.35 -12.73 5.22
C PHE A 98 4.96 -12.42 4.66
N ALA A 99 4.43 -11.24 4.98
CA ALA A 99 3.15 -10.76 4.46
C ALA A 99 3.33 -9.44 3.71
N ALA A 100 2.78 -9.36 2.48
CA ALA A 100 2.62 -8.14 1.68
C ALA A 100 1.13 -7.96 1.36
N HIS A 101 0.47 -7.07 2.07
CA HIS A 101 -0.99 -6.91 2.08
C HIS A 101 -1.38 -5.57 1.45
N THR A 102 -1.91 -4.62 2.20
CA THR A 102 -2.35 -3.34 1.65
C THR A 102 -1.23 -2.50 1.04
N ASN A 103 0.02 -2.74 1.40
CA ASN A 103 1.18 -2.19 0.70
C ASN A 103 1.34 -2.75 -0.72
N ALA A 104 1.04 -4.06 -0.93
CA ALA A 104 1.02 -4.66 -2.27
C ALA A 104 -0.21 -4.21 -3.08
N ASP A 105 -1.37 -3.94 -2.42
CA ASP A 105 -2.54 -3.34 -3.07
C ASP A 105 -2.27 -1.93 -3.59
N SER A 106 -1.43 -1.19 -2.87
CA SER A 106 -1.10 0.20 -3.17
C SER A 106 0.10 0.36 -4.10
N ALA A 107 0.99 -0.63 -4.16
CA ALA A 107 2.22 -0.59 -4.97
C ALA A 107 1.95 -0.61 -6.48
N ARG A 108 3.02 -0.33 -7.25
CA ARG A 108 2.98 -0.36 -8.71
C ARG A 108 4.31 -0.93 -9.29
N PRO A 109 4.27 -2.09 -9.99
CA PRO A 109 3.10 -2.97 -10.18
C PRO A 109 2.68 -3.67 -8.88
N GLY A 110 1.39 -3.79 -8.64
CA GLY A 110 0.80 -4.39 -7.44
C GLY A 110 -0.37 -5.32 -7.75
N VAL A 111 -1.11 -5.71 -6.71
CA VAL A 111 -2.29 -6.60 -6.81
C VAL A 111 -3.31 -6.03 -7.79
N ASN A 112 -3.59 -4.73 -7.70
CA ASN A 112 -4.60 -4.06 -8.50
C ASN A 112 -4.18 -3.85 -9.96
N ASP A 113 -2.87 -3.69 -10.24
CA ASP A 113 -2.37 -3.67 -11.63
C ASP A 113 -2.60 -5.04 -12.27
N ARG A 114 -2.27 -6.12 -11.54
CA ARG A 114 -2.46 -7.48 -12.04
C ARG A 114 -3.92 -7.81 -12.29
N LEU A 115 -4.82 -7.40 -11.38
CA LEU A 115 -6.26 -7.56 -11.56
C LEU A 115 -6.75 -6.81 -12.80
N ALA A 116 -6.38 -5.54 -12.96
CA ALA A 116 -6.77 -4.72 -14.11
C ALA A 116 -6.33 -5.35 -15.43
N GLU A 117 -5.05 -5.74 -15.54
CA GLU A 117 -4.49 -6.40 -16.73
C GLU A 117 -5.24 -7.67 -17.12
N LEU A 118 -5.54 -8.54 -16.14
CA LEU A 118 -6.31 -9.77 -16.39
C LEU A 118 -7.68 -9.48 -16.97
N LEU A 119 -8.33 -8.42 -16.51
CA LEU A 119 -9.65 -8.03 -16.98
C LEU A 119 -9.60 -7.29 -18.34
N GLY A 120 -8.41 -6.97 -18.85
CA GLY A 120 -8.20 -6.20 -20.08
C GLY A 120 -8.46 -4.72 -19.88
N VAL A 121 -8.22 -4.22 -18.67
CA VAL A 121 -8.24 -2.80 -18.32
C VAL A 121 -6.79 -2.30 -18.29
N HIS A 122 -6.47 -1.25 -19.02
CA HIS A 122 -5.14 -0.62 -18.95
C HIS A 122 -5.01 0.11 -17.61
N PRO A 123 -4.13 -0.33 -16.70
CA PRO A 123 -4.05 0.27 -15.37
C PRO A 123 -3.48 1.69 -15.43
N GLY A 124 -4.34 2.68 -15.23
CA GLY A 124 -4.01 4.10 -15.09
C GLY A 124 -3.85 4.52 -13.62
N ALA A 125 -4.33 5.72 -13.27
CA ALA A 125 -4.24 6.27 -11.92
C ALA A 125 -4.89 5.35 -10.85
N PRO A 126 -4.42 5.38 -9.60
CA PRO A 126 -5.07 4.65 -8.51
C PRO A 126 -6.47 5.19 -8.25
N LEU A 127 -7.38 4.30 -7.83
CA LEU A 127 -8.72 4.65 -7.40
C LEU A 127 -8.70 5.52 -6.13
N ALA A 128 -7.83 5.17 -5.19
CA ALA A 128 -7.57 5.92 -3.96
C ALA A 128 -6.05 6.17 -3.84
N PRO A 129 -5.57 7.32 -4.31
CA PRO A 129 -4.16 7.64 -4.25
C PRO A 129 -3.68 7.79 -2.81
N LYS A 130 -2.51 7.25 -2.51
CA LYS A 130 -1.77 7.57 -1.29
C LYS A 130 -1.18 8.98 -1.41
N PRO A 131 -1.03 9.70 -0.29
CA PRO A 131 -0.25 10.92 -0.30
C PRO A 131 1.11 10.68 -0.95
N GLY A 132 1.52 11.55 -1.86
CA GLY A 132 2.85 11.49 -2.43
C GLY A 132 3.94 11.58 -1.34
N ARG A 133 5.16 11.14 -1.68
CA ARG A 133 6.30 11.34 -0.78
C ARG A 133 6.43 12.83 -0.48
N HIS A 134 6.55 13.18 0.77
CA HIS A 134 6.83 14.54 1.18
C HIS A 134 8.14 14.60 1.98
N LEU A 135 8.80 15.72 1.88
CA LEU A 135 9.95 16.06 2.69
C LEU A 135 9.64 17.29 3.52
N ASP A 136 10.28 17.43 4.64
CA ASP A 136 10.33 18.69 5.38
C ASP A 136 11.24 19.66 4.63
N ALA A 137 10.71 20.73 4.10
CA ALA A 137 11.50 21.85 3.59
C ALA A 137 11.80 22.80 4.75
N TRP A 138 13.08 22.88 5.09
CA TRP A 138 13.59 23.74 6.15
C TRP A 138 14.08 25.05 5.58
N VAL A 139 13.76 26.12 6.28
CA VAL A 139 14.28 27.46 5.99
C VAL A 139 14.91 28.00 7.27
N VAL A 140 16.20 28.18 7.28
CA VAL A 140 16.96 28.64 8.47
C VAL A 140 17.59 29.99 8.15
N ARG A 141 17.55 30.93 9.10
CA ARG A 141 18.22 32.22 9.01
C ARG A 141 19.32 32.24 10.04
N VAL A 142 20.56 32.46 9.59
CA VAL A 142 21.75 32.38 10.44
C VAL A 142 22.75 33.47 10.08
N PRO A 143 23.47 34.07 11.05
CA PRO A 143 24.57 34.98 10.73
C PRO A 143 25.55 34.36 9.74
N ALA A 144 25.97 35.10 8.73
CA ALA A 144 26.86 34.62 7.65
C ALA A 144 28.10 33.88 8.19
N SER A 145 28.63 34.30 9.35
CA SER A 145 29.78 33.69 9.98
C SER A 145 29.58 32.26 10.52
N HIS A 146 28.33 31.83 10.64
CA HIS A 146 27.95 30.50 11.19
C HIS A 146 27.23 29.62 10.19
N ALA A 147 27.01 30.08 8.97
CA ALA A 147 26.26 29.37 7.95
C ALA A 147 26.82 27.98 7.64
N ASP A 148 28.13 27.87 7.44
CA ASP A 148 28.78 26.58 7.14
C ASP A 148 28.68 25.60 8.31
N ALA A 149 28.91 26.07 9.55
CA ALA A 149 28.80 25.22 10.72
C ALA A 149 27.38 24.66 10.94
N VAL A 150 26.35 25.48 10.66
CA VAL A 150 24.96 25.03 10.73
C VAL A 150 24.64 24.03 9.63
N LYS A 151 25.10 24.24 8.38
CA LYS A 151 24.93 23.29 7.28
C LYS A 151 25.56 21.94 7.60
N ASP A 152 26.84 21.96 8.01
CA ASP A 152 27.54 20.73 8.36
C ASP A 152 26.80 19.92 9.45
N ALA A 153 26.33 20.60 10.50
CA ALA A 153 25.60 19.96 11.58
C ALA A 153 24.27 19.33 11.13
N VAL A 154 23.48 20.01 10.30
CA VAL A 154 22.19 19.47 9.84
C VAL A 154 22.40 18.35 8.80
N PHE A 155 23.43 18.40 7.98
CA PHE A 155 23.78 17.33 7.04
C PHE A 155 24.28 16.08 7.75
N ASP A 156 25.13 16.23 8.78
CA ASP A 156 25.52 15.11 9.66
C ASP A 156 24.33 14.48 10.38
N ALA A 157 23.27 15.25 10.60
CA ALA A 157 22.01 14.74 11.12
C ALA A 157 21.15 14.02 10.07
N GLY A 158 21.52 14.07 8.78
CA GLY A 158 20.88 13.38 7.67
C GLY A 158 19.97 14.26 6.81
N ALA A 159 20.03 15.60 6.97
CA ALA A 159 19.33 16.53 6.05
C ALA A 159 20.09 16.66 4.72
N GLY A 160 19.44 17.27 3.73
CA GLY A 160 20.05 17.59 2.45
C GLY A 160 20.17 16.43 1.46
N SER A 161 19.47 15.32 1.68
CA SER A 161 19.45 14.18 0.74
C SER A 161 18.32 14.31 -0.27
N VAL A 162 18.65 14.29 -1.57
CA VAL A 162 17.70 14.36 -2.68
C VAL A 162 18.11 13.34 -3.75
N GLY A 163 17.40 12.22 -3.84
CA GLY A 163 17.79 11.11 -4.72
C GLY A 163 19.19 10.59 -4.35
N ASP A 164 20.08 10.54 -5.33
CA ASP A 164 21.48 10.11 -5.17
C ASP A 164 22.45 11.26 -4.76
N TYR A 165 21.91 12.43 -4.42
CA TYR A 165 22.70 13.59 -3.99
C TYR A 165 22.55 13.80 -2.48
N ASP A 166 23.65 14.14 -1.81
CA ASP A 166 23.69 14.59 -0.42
C ASP A 166 24.08 16.07 -0.31
N SER A 167 24.00 16.60 0.91
CA SER A 167 24.44 17.98 1.24
C SER A 167 23.77 19.05 0.35
N CYS A 168 22.57 18.76 -0.14
CA CYS A 168 21.81 19.70 -0.99
C CYS A 168 21.25 20.84 -0.14
N ALA A 169 21.67 22.06 -0.45
CA ALA A 169 21.10 23.27 0.11
C ALA A 169 21.10 24.41 -0.91
N PHE A 170 20.28 25.41 -0.64
CA PHE A 170 20.24 26.67 -1.38
C PHE A 170 20.42 27.83 -0.40
N GLU A 171 21.26 28.79 -0.74
CA GLU A 171 21.57 29.93 0.12
C GLU A 171 21.22 31.27 -0.53
N LEU A 172 20.66 32.16 0.29
CA LEU A 172 20.37 33.53 -0.07
C LEU A 172 20.93 34.46 1.00
N THR A 173 21.70 35.47 0.60
CA THR A 173 22.13 36.53 1.49
C THR A 173 20.99 37.54 1.70
N GLY A 174 20.72 37.83 2.96
CA GLY A 174 19.68 38.78 3.37
C GLY A 174 20.12 39.64 4.54
N ARG A 175 19.23 40.53 4.96
CA ARG A 175 19.43 41.32 6.17
C ARG A 175 18.33 41.05 7.17
N GLY A 176 18.71 40.42 8.27
CA GLY A 176 17.83 40.21 9.43
C GLY A 176 17.70 41.47 10.28
N GLN A 177 16.61 41.53 11.04
CA GLN A 177 16.35 42.57 12.02
C GLN A 177 15.65 41.99 13.23
N PHE A 178 16.14 42.33 14.43
CA PHE A 178 15.48 41.96 15.67
C PHE A 178 15.76 42.99 16.76
N ARG A 179 15.01 42.90 17.88
CA ARG A 179 15.23 43.72 19.07
C ARG A 179 15.23 42.81 20.29
N PRO A 180 16.37 42.62 20.96
CA PRO A 180 16.40 41.84 22.18
C PRO A 180 15.56 42.50 23.30
N GLY A 181 14.72 41.68 23.95
CA GLY A 181 13.96 42.12 25.13
C GLY A 181 14.82 42.18 26.41
N ASP A 182 14.20 42.59 27.54
CA ASP A 182 14.92 42.79 28.79
C ASP A 182 15.52 41.50 29.37
N ASP A 183 14.87 40.35 29.11
CA ASP A 183 15.30 39.03 29.61
C ASP A 183 16.17 38.24 28.60
N ALA A 184 16.36 38.77 27.39
CA ALA A 184 17.16 38.08 26.36
C ALA A 184 18.66 38.11 26.69
N ASN A 185 19.40 37.09 26.23
CA ASN A 185 20.86 37.04 26.24
C ASN A 185 21.38 36.93 24.80
N PRO A 186 21.34 38.05 24.04
CA PRO A 186 21.59 38.02 22.62
C PRO A 186 23.06 37.73 22.30
N PHE A 187 23.29 36.89 21.26
CA PHE A 187 24.63 36.69 20.69
C PHE A 187 25.16 37.98 20.00
N LEU A 188 24.26 38.75 19.39
CA LEU A 188 24.54 40.04 18.74
C LEU A 188 23.51 41.08 19.20
N GLY A 189 23.89 42.35 19.19
CA GLY A 189 23.03 43.48 19.53
C GLY A 189 22.89 43.77 21.01
N GLU A 190 22.28 44.91 21.36
CA GLU A 190 22.02 45.35 22.72
C GLU A 190 20.52 45.31 23.07
N ARG A 191 20.20 45.06 24.34
CA ARG A 191 18.81 44.99 24.82
C ARG A 191 18.09 46.34 24.57
N GLY A 192 16.87 46.24 24.03
CA GLY A 192 16.03 47.38 23.73
C GLY A 192 16.35 48.13 22.46
N GLU A 193 17.48 47.86 21.82
CA GLU A 193 17.86 48.45 20.53
C GLU A 193 17.54 47.55 19.34
N VAL A 194 17.27 48.15 18.16
CA VAL A 194 17.06 47.38 16.93
C VAL A 194 18.39 47.05 16.31
N GLU A 195 18.69 45.76 16.24
CA GLU A 195 19.89 45.25 15.57
C GLU A 195 19.58 44.83 14.13
N HIS A 196 20.58 45.04 13.23
CA HIS A 196 20.53 44.62 11.85
C HIS A 196 21.74 43.75 11.54
N VAL A 197 21.48 42.53 11.05
CA VAL A 197 22.53 41.53 10.82
C VAL A 197 22.49 41.04 9.38
N ASP A 198 23.67 40.92 8.77
CA ASP A 198 23.78 40.20 7.50
C ASP A 198 23.67 38.71 7.76
N GLU A 199 22.62 38.09 7.24
CA GLU A 199 22.25 36.69 7.44
C GLU A 199 22.26 35.91 6.13
N GLN A 200 22.55 34.63 6.23
CA GLN A 200 22.24 33.66 5.20
C GLN A 200 20.90 33.02 5.53
N ARG A 201 20.02 33.00 4.53
CA ARG A 201 18.86 32.12 4.50
C ARG A 201 19.28 30.82 3.84
N ILE A 202 19.26 29.74 4.59
CA ILE A 202 19.62 28.40 4.12
C ILE A 202 18.33 27.61 3.96
N GLU A 203 18.15 27.02 2.78
CA GLU A 203 17.04 26.13 2.47
C GLU A 203 17.58 24.73 2.20
N PHE A 204 17.02 23.73 2.83
CA PHE A 204 17.34 22.32 2.64
C PHE A 204 16.12 21.45 2.92
N VAL A 205 16.18 20.17 2.56
CA VAL A 205 15.11 19.20 2.83
C VAL A 205 15.60 18.12 3.77
N ALA A 206 14.67 17.50 4.49
CA ALA A 206 14.93 16.32 5.32
C ALA A 206 13.73 15.38 5.32
N GLU A 207 13.98 14.09 5.52
CA GLU A 207 12.91 13.13 5.76
C GLU A 207 12.16 13.48 7.06
N PRO A 208 10.81 13.38 7.11
CA PRO A 208 10.02 13.74 8.28
C PRO A 208 10.44 13.01 9.56
N HIS A 209 10.89 11.76 9.45
CA HIS A 209 11.34 10.98 10.59
C HIS A 209 12.65 11.49 11.20
N LEU A 210 13.43 12.30 10.47
CA LEU A 210 14.65 12.95 10.94
C LEU A 210 14.41 14.30 11.60
N ARG A 211 13.16 14.84 11.56
CA ARG A 211 12.81 16.19 12.04
C ARG A 211 13.40 16.51 13.43
N ALA A 212 13.22 15.61 14.39
CA ALA A 212 13.70 15.83 15.76
C ALA A 212 15.25 15.85 15.84
N LYS A 213 15.93 14.99 15.06
CA LYS A 213 17.38 14.92 15.01
C LYS A 213 18.01 16.16 14.36
N VAL A 214 17.44 16.56 13.22
CA VAL A 214 17.85 17.78 12.48
C VAL A 214 17.60 19.02 13.32
N HIS A 215 16.46 19.12 13.99
CA HIS A 215 16.16 20.24 14.91
C HIS A 215 17.18 20.33 16.05
N ALA A 216 17.52 19.22 16.68
CA ALA A 216 18.52 19.22 17.76
C ALA A 216 19.91 19.66 17.26
N ALA A 217 20.31 19.21 16.07
CA ALA A 217 21.58 19.62 15.46
C ALA A 217 21.59 21.10 15.10
N LEU A 218 20.48 21.62 14.55
CA LEU A 218 20.31 23.04 14.26
C LEU A 218 20.48 23.88 15.52
N LEU A 219 19.75 23.56 16.60
CA LEU A 219 19.85 24.31 17.86
C LEU A 219 21.25 24.29 18.48
N ALA A 220 21.96 23.16 18.33
CA ALA A 220 23.32 23.05 18.88
C ALA A 220 24.38 23.87 18.12
N ALA A 221 24.20 24.03 16.81
CA ALA A 221 25.15 24.72 15.94
C ALA A 221 24.82 26.22 15.75
N HIS A 222 23.56 26.60 15.98
CA HIS A 222 23.12 27.98 15.75
C HIS A 222 23.57 28.89 16.90
N PRO A 223 24.14 30.10 16.61
CA PRO A 223 24.66 30.98 17.64
C PRO A 223 23.58 31.71 18.44
N TYR A 224 22.35 31.81 17.93
CA TYR A 224 21.25 32.48 18.63
C TYR A 224 20.62 31.54 19.67
N GLU A 225 20.20 32.10 20.80
CA GLU A 225 19.45 31.37 21.82
C GLU A 225 18.06 30.95 21.30
N GLU A 226 17.48 31.73 20.40
CA GLU A 226 16.22 31.44 19.71
C GLU A 226 16.41 31.59 18.19
N PRO A 227 16.83 30.54 17.48
CA PRO A 227 17.00 30.56 16.04
C PRO A 227 15.67 30.79 15.29
N SER A 228 15.73 31.57 14.23
CA SER A 228 14.60 31.74 13.31
C SER A 228 14.64 30.69 12.23
N PHE A 229 13.68 29.75 12.22
CA PHE A 229 13.54 28.76 11.18
C PHE A 229 12.06 28.44 10.91
N ASP A 230 11.78 27.90 9.74
CA ASP A 230 10.47 27.38 9.33
C ASP A 230 10.63 25.95 8.83
N ILE A 231 9.61 25.12 9.05
CA ILE A 231 9.49 23.76 8.47
C ILE A 231 8.18 23.73 7.72
N LEU A 232 8.26 23.45 6.40
CA LEU A 232 7.11 23.35 5.52
C LEU A 232 7.05 21.93 4.95
N GLU A 233 5.89 21.32 4.92
CA GLU A 233 5.71 20.05 4.22
C GLU A 233 5.71 20.30 2.70
N SER A 234 6.67 19.70 2.00
CA SER A 234 6.85 19.84 0.55
C SER A 234 6.61 18.51 -0.13
N GLN A 235 5.69 18.47 -1.08
CA GLN A 235 5.53 17.30 -1.93
C GLN A 235 6.71 17.16 -2.88
N VAL A 236 7.26 15.94 -2.96
CA VAL A 236 8.40 15.60 -3.82
C VAL A 236 8.09 14.32 -4.61
N GLY A 237 8.72 14.19 -5.78
CA GLY A 237 8.59 13.02 -6.63
C GLY A 237 7.80 13.31 -7.90
N ASP A 238 7.42 12.23 -8.58
CA ASP A 238 6.63 12.30 -9.80
C ASP A 238 5.20 12.73 -9.46
N LEU A 239 4.73 13.78 -10.13
CA LEU A 239 3.39 14.32 -9.99
C LEU A 239 2.44 13.78 -11.09
N ASP A 240 2.89 12.85 -11.92
CA ASP A 240 2.04 12.18 -12.89
C ASP A 240 1.01 11.31 -12.16
N PRO A 241 -0.29 11.58 -12.30
CA PRO A 241 -1.32 10.78 -11.66
C PRO A 241 -1.27 9.29 -12.05
N GLU A 242 -0.75 8.97 -13.25
CA GLU A 242 -0.65 7.58 -13.71
C GLU A 242 0.48 6.81 -13.03
N SER A 243 1.52 7.48 -12.55
CA SER A 243 2.59 6.87 -11.76
C SER A 243 2.30 6.85 -10.26
N ALA A 244 1.25 7.53 -9.80
CA ALA A 244 0.89 7.62 -8.40
C ALA A 244 0.63 6.23 -7.78
N LEU A 245 1.04 6.08 -6.51
CA LEU A 245 0.79 4.89 -5.71
C LEU A 245 -0.56 5.01 -4.99
N GLY A 246 -1.21 3.89 -4.70
CA GLY A 246 -2.49 3.87 -4.01
C GLY A 246 -3.34 2.67 -4.34
N ILE A 247 -4.42 2.49 -3.60
CA ILE A 247 -5.32 1.34 -3.72
C ILE A 247 -6.17 1.44 -5.00
N GLY A 248 -6.34 0.30 -5.64
CA GLY A 248 -7.13 0.18 -6.85
C GLY A 248 -6.48 0.79 -8.09
N ARG A 249 -7.12 0.62 -9.23
CA ARG A 249 -6.72 1.25 -10.50
C ARG A 249 -7.96 1.71 -11.26
N VAL A 250 -7.81 2.80 -11.98
CA VAL A 250 -8.82 3.29 -12.93
C VAL A 250 -8.20 3.26 -14.32
N GLY A 251 -8.90 2.68 -15.27
CA GLY A 251 -8.37 2.59 -16.63
C GLY A 251 -9.46 2.30 -17.65
N ASP A 252 -9.07 2.23 -18.91
CA ASP A 252 -10.00 2.00 -20.00
C ASP A 252 -9.82 0.60 -20.60
N LEU A 253 -10.91 0.03 -21.11
CA LEU A 253 -10.89 -1.13 -22.00
C LEU A 253 -10.46 -0.68 -23.40
N ASP A 254 -9.78 -1.54 -24.15
CA ASP A 254 -9.44 -1.28 -25.56
C ASP A 254 -10.68 -0.94 -26.38
N GLU A 255 -11.73 -1.74 -26.22
CA GLU A 255 -13.02 -1.53 -26.89
C GLU A 255 -14.16 -1.60 -25.87
N PRO A 256 -15.14 -0.68 -25.98
CA PRO A 256 -16.35 -0.72 -25.16
C PRO A 256 -17.13 -2.01 -25.38
N MET A 257 -17.75 -2.52 -24.31
CA MET A 257 -18.66 -3.68 -24.38
C MET A 257 -19.83 -3.50 -23.46
N THR A 258 -20.86 -4.35 -23.60
CA THR A 258 -22.02 -4.32 -22.69
C THR A 258 -21.58 -4.76 -21.28
N PHE A 259 -22.27 -4.28 -20.26
CA PHE A 259 -22.01 -4.70 -18.87
C PHE A 259 -22.14 -6.22 -18.70
N ARG A 260 -23.13 -6.83 -19.33
CA ARG A 260 -23.32 -8.29 -19.35
C ARG A 260 -22.08 -9.01 -19.88
N ASP A 261 -21.52 -8.56 -21.01
CA ASP A 261 -20.32 -9.15 -21.60
C ASP A 261 -19.10 -8.93 -20.73
N PHE A 262 -19.00 -7.76 -20.08
CA PHE A 262 -17.93 -7.46 -19.15
C PHE A 262 -17.98 -8.37 -17.92
N VAL A 263 -19.13 -8.59 -17.29
CA VAL A 263 -19.29 -9.56 -16.18
C VAL A 263 -18.87 -10.97 -16.65
N GLY A 264 -19.30 -11.37 -17.85
CA GLY A 264 -18.90 -12.64 -18.45
C GLY A 264 -17.38 -12.74 -18.70
N ARG A 265 -16.73 -11.62 -19.09
CA ARG A 265 -15.28 -11.55 -19.23
C ARG A 265 -14.59 -11.73 -17.88
N VAL A 266 -15.02 -11.01 -16.83
CA VAL A 266 -14.48 -11.13 -15.48
C VAL A 266 -14.56 -12.58 -14.99
N GLY A 267 -15.72 -13.23 -15.13
CA GLY A 267 -15.90 -14.62 -14.72
C GLY A 267 -15.04 -15.64 -15.47
N LYS A 268 -14.61 -15.34 -16.70
CA LYS A 268 -13.73 -16.21 -17.50
C LYS A 268 -12.24 -15.99 -17.21
N ARG A 269 -11.87 -14.82 -16.67
CA ARG A 269 -10.47 -14.43 -16.47
C ARG A 269 -9.97 -14.67 -15.06
N LEU A 270 -10.87 -14.64 -14.08
CA LEU A 270 -10.53 -14.91 -12.69
C LEU A 270 -10.58 -16.41 -12.38
N PRO A 271 -9.81 -16.88 -11.38
CA PRO A 271 -9.91 -18.25 -10.90
C PRO A 271 -11.35 -18.60 -10.47
N ALA A 272 -11.79 -19.81 -10.79
CA ALA A 272 -13.13 -20.26 -10.46
C ALA A 272 -13.31 -20.49 -8.96
N THR A 273 -14.42 -20.02 -8.40
CA THR A 273 -14.83 -20.19 -7.00
C THR A 273 -16.31 -20.48 -6.91
N GLU A 274 -16.77 -20.97 -5.76
CA GLU A 274 -18.19 -21.19 -5.50
C GLU A 274 -19.01 -19.88 -5.44
N TRP A 275 -18.33 -18.76 -5.10
CA TRP A 275 -18.95 -17.43 -5.12
C TRP A 275 -19.27 -16.97 -6.54
N GLY A 276 -18.37 -17.27 -7.49
CA GLY A 276 -18.47 -16.82 -8.87
C GLY A 276 -18.31 -15.30 -9.04
N VAL A 277 -18.95 -14.76 -10.06
CA VAL A 277 -18.99 -13.32 -10.38
C VAL A 277 -20.42 -12.90 -10.63
N ARG A 278 -20.84 -11.83 -10.00
CA ARG A 278 -22.17 -11.26 -10.18
C ARG A 278 -22.11 -9.77 -10.46
N GLY A 279 -23.04 -9.28 -11.26
CA GLY A 279 -23.14 -7.86 -11.62
C GLY A 279 -24.41 -7.21 -11.09
N ALA A 280 -24.30 -5.93 -10.74
CA ALA A 280 -25.43 -5.08 -10.37
C ALA A 280 -25.40 -3.81 -11.22
N GLY A 281 -26.51 -3.49 -11.88
CA GLY A 281 -26.66 -2.37 -12.79
C GLY A 281 -27.40 -2.76 -14.08
N ASP A 282 -27.47 -1.84 -15.06
CA ASP A 282 -28.10 -2.09 -16.35
C ASP A 282 -27.19 -3.03 -17.20
N PRO A 283 -27.65 -4.25 -17.55
CA PRO A 283 -26.88 -5.22 -18.31
C PRO A 283 -26.49 -4.75 -19.72
N ASP A 284 -27.21 -3.83 -20.29
CA ASP A 284 -26.99 -3.33 -21.66
C ASP A 284 -26.18 -2.01 -21.68
N ARG A 285 -25.84 -1.45 -20.51
CA ARG A 285 -24.98 -0.27 -20.42
C ARG A 285 -23.61 -0.57 -21.04
N MET A 286 -23.14 0.35 -21.88
CA MET A 286 -21.78 0.27 -22.45
C MET A 286 -20.74 0.64 -21.41
N ILE A 287 -19.75 -0.23 -21.25
CA ILE A 287 -18.62 -0.10 -20.31
C ILE A 287 -17.36 0.15 -21.11
N ARG A 288 -16.64 1.21 -20.76
CA ARG A 288 -15.32 1.54 -21.27
C ARG A 288 -14.34 1.85 -20.15
N ARG A 289 -14.71 2.79 -19.26
CA ARG A 289 -13.89 3.21 -18.13
C ARG A 289 -14.22 2.40 -16.90
N VAL A 290 -13.24 1.70 -16.36
CA VAL A 290 -13.40 0.72 -15.28
C VAL A 290 -12.51 1.09 -14.12
N ALA A 291 -13.04 1.00 -12.90
CA ALA A 291 -12.24 0.96 -11.68
C ALA A 291 -12.15 -0.48 -11.19
N VAL A 292 -11.00 -0.86 -10.64
CA VAL A 292 -10.79 -2.13 -9.95
C VAL A 292 -10.23 -1.87 -8.57
N ALA A 293 -10.70 -2.62 -7.57
CA ALA A 293 -10.09 -2.72 -6.24
C ALA A 293 -10.23 -4.17 -5.79
N SER A 294 -9.11 -4.87 -5.67
CA SER A 294 -9.07 -6.25 -5.18
C SER A 294 -9.56 -6.34 -3.74
N GLY A 295 -10.03 -7.50 -3.34
CA GLY A 295 -10.55 -7.69 -1.99
C GLY A 295 -11.78 -6.85 -1.67
N SER A 296 -11.95 -6.45 -0.42
CA SER A 296 -13.11 -5.71 0.08
C SER A 296 -13.07 -4.23 -0.28
N GLY A 297 -13.94 -3.79 -1.18
CA GLY A 297 -13.94 -2.41 -1.71
C GLY A 297 -15.24 -1.62 -1.54
N ASP A 298 -16.12 -1.99 -0.61
CA ASP A 298 -17.36 -1.25 -0.39
C ASP A 298 -17.13 0.22 -0.01
N SER A 299 -16.03 0.54 0.63
CA SER A 299 -15.63 1.91 0.99
C SER A 299 -15.29 2.79 -0.21
N PHE A 300 -15.01 2.20 -1.38
CA PHE A 300 -14.63 2.94 -2.58
C PHE A 300 -15.79 3.20 -3.56
N LEU A 301 -17.02 2.74 -3.27
CA LEU A 301 -18.19 2.92 -4.13
C LEU A 301 -18.45 4.40 -4.48
N ASP A 302 -18.39 5.30 -3.47
CA ASP A 302 -18.56 6.74 -3.69
C ASP A 302 -17.38 7.37 -4.46
N THR A 303 -16.16 6.88 -4.25
CA THR A 303 -14.99 7.33 -5.01
C THR A 303 -15.12 6.94 -6.49
N ALA A 304 -15.49 5.70 -6.78
CA ALA A 304 -15.72 5.23 -8.14
C ALA A 304 -16.85 6.05 -8.85
N ARG A 305 -17.92 6.38 -8.12
CA ARG A 305 -18.98 7.27 -8.61
C ARG A 305 -18.47 8.67 -8.95
N LYS A 306 -17.68 9.28 -8.05
CA LYS A 306 -17.09 10.63 -8.25
C LYS A 306 -16.13 10.68 -9.43
N LEU A 307 -15.40 9.61 -9.69
CA LEU A 307 -14.49 9.48 -10.84
C LEU A 307 -15.22 9.23 -12.17
N GLY A 308 -16.54 8.98 -12.12
CA GLY A 308 -17.36 8.81 -13.31
C GLY A 308 -17.01 7.58 -14.12
N VAL A 309 -16.57 6.48 -13.48
CA VAL A 309 -16.32 5.22 -14.17
C VAL A 309 -17.62 4.54 -14.56
N ASP A 310 -17.59 3.73 -15.62
CA ASP A 310 -18.78 2.99 -16.09
C ASP A 310 -19.05 1.74 -15.26
N ALA A 311 -17.96 1.08 -14.80
CA ALA A 311 -18.03 -0.10 -13.95
C ALA A 311 -16.98 -0.06 -12.84
N PHE A 312 -17.31 -0.71 -11.71
CA PHE A 312 -16.40 -0.93 -10.58
C PHE A 312 -16.36 -2.41 -10.22
N VAL A 313 -15.17 -3.00 -10.25
CA VAL A 313 -14.91 -4.40 -9.90
C VAL A 313 -14.28 -4.48 -8.53
N THR A 314 -14.89 -5.23 -7.61
CA THR A 314 -14.39 -5.44 -6.25
C THR A 314 -15.03 -6.69 -5.63
N SER A 315 -14.89 -6.90 -4.32
CA SER A 315 -15.41 -8.08 -3.61
C SER A 315 -16.09 -7.70 -2.29
N ASP A 316 -16.67 -8.69 -1.62
CA ASP A 316 -17.26 -8.61 -0.27
C ASP A 316 -18.38 -7.58 -0.13
N LEU A 317 -19.13 -7.37 -1.20
CA LEU A 317 -20.19 -6.37 -1.22
C LEU A 317 -21.47 -6.84 -0.53
N ARG A 318 -22.09 -5.92 0.18
CA ARG A 318 -23.36 -6.11 0.88
C ARG A 318 -24.51 -5.46 0.13
N HIS A 319 -25.73 -5.93 0.36
CA HIS A 319 -26.94 -5.47 -0.33
C HIS A 319 -27.10 -3.94 -0.30
N HIS A 320 -27.15 -3.32 0.90
CA HIS A 320 -27.47 -1.91 1.02
C HIS A 320 -26.44 -0.96 0.39
N PRO A 321 -25.10 -1.13 0.59
CA PRO A 321 -24.13 -0.29 -0.09
C PRO A 321 -24.23 -0.32 -1.61
N VAL A 322 -24.54 -1.50 -2.20
CA VAL A 322 -24.73 -1.65 -3.65
C VAL A 322 -26.01 -0.96 -4.11
N ASP A 323 -27.13 -1.20 -3.43
CA ASP A 323 -28.43 -0.58 -3.76
C ASP A 323 -28.35 0.95 -3.68
N GLU A 324 -27.75 1.49 -2.62
CA GLU A 324 -27.56 2.93 -2.44
C GLU A 324 -26.68 3.52 -3.53
N ALA A 325 -25.53 2.88 -3.83
CA ALA A 325 -24.61 3.37 -4.87
C ALA A 325 -25.29 3.42 -6.26
N LEU A 326 -26.11 2.42 -6.60
CA LEU A 326 -26.85 2.40 -7.86
C LEU A 326 -27.93 3.48 -7.90
N ARG A 327 -28.68 3.71 -6.81
CA ARG A 327 -29.70 4.77 -6.70
C ARG A 327 -29.11 6.17 -6.82
N ASP A 328 -27.88 6.36 -6.31
CA ASP A 328 -27.14 7.62 -6.41
C ASP A 328 -26.52 7.86 -7.79
N GLY A 329 -26.83 7.01 -8.77
CA GLY A 329 -26.31 7.13 -10.14
C GLY A 329 -24.86 6.69 -10.27
N GLY A 330 -24.39 5.78 -9.43
CA GLY A 330 -23.06 5.20 -9.48
C GLY A 330 -22.80 4.31 -10.70
N PRO A 331 -21.60 3.72 -10.80
CA PRO A 331 -21.23 2.80 -11.86
C PRO A 331 -22.02 1.49 -11.76
N CYS A 332 -22.02 0.69 -12.83
CA CYS A 332 -22.31 -0.73 -12.71
C CYS A 332 -21.29 -1.39 -11.79
N ILE A 333 -21.72 -2.35 -10.98
CA ILE A 333 -20.85 -2.96 -9.95
C ILE A 333 -20.68 -4.44 -10.26
N VAL A 334 -19.44 -4.92 -10.24
CA VAL A 334 -19.08 -6.33 -10.37
C VAL A 334 -18.52 -6.80 -9.02
N ASP A 335 -19.20 -7.78 -8.42
CA ASP A 335 -18.80 -8.41 -7.16
C ASP A 335 -18.19 -9.78 -7.47
N THR A 336 -16.93 -9.95 -7.08
CA THR A 336 -16.13 -11.18 -7.29
C THR A 336 -15.87 -11.89 -5.97
N ALA A 337 -15.38 -13.11 -6.02
CA ALA A 337 -14.80 -13.71 -4.82
C ALA A 337 -13.53 -12.97 -4.42
N HIS A 338 -13.37 -12.66 -3.14
CA HIS A 338 -12.20 -11.99 -2.57
C HIS A 338 -10.91 -12.69 -2.99
N TRP A 339 -10.81 -13.99 -2.70
CA TRP A 339 -9.68 -14.83 -3.06
C TRP A 339 -9.35 -14.78 -4.56
N ALA A 340 -10.35 -14.85 -5.42
CA ALA A 340 -10.16 -14.86 -6.86
C ALA A 340 -9.65 -13.53 -7.42
N SER A 341 -9.99 -12.41 -6.79
CA SER A 341 -9.53 -11.08 -7.21
C SER A 341 -8.05 -10.83 -6.88
N GLU A 342 -7.49 -11.51 -5.88
CA GLU A 342 -6.15 -11.28 -5.35
C GLU A 342 -5.16 -12.41 -5.67
N PHE A 343 -5.62 -13.66 -5.77
CA PHE A 343 -4.76 -14.82 -6.03
C PHE A 343 -3.81 -14.66 -7.24
N PRO A 344 -4.21 -14.01 -8.35
CA PRO A 344 -3.31 -13.76 -9.47
C PRO A 344 -2.02 -13.00 -9.13
N TRP A 345 -2.00 -12.22 -8.05
CA TRP A 345 -0.81 -11.58 -7.54
C TRP A 345 0.27 -12.57 -7.08
N CYS A 346 -0.10 -13.75 -6.61
CA CYS A 346 0.89 -14.76 -6.18
C CYS A 346 1.88 -15.11 -7.29
N GLY A 347 1.41 -15.20 -8.54
CA GLY A 347 2.28 -15.41 -9.71
C GLY A 347 3.24 -14.23 -9.92
N GLN A 348 2.73 -13.00 -9.85
CA GLN A 348 3.55 -11.79 -9.99
C GLN A 348 4.65 -11.71 -8.90
N ALA A 349 4.32 -12.04 -7.64
CA ALA A 349 5.28 -12.03 -6.55
C ALA A 349 6.34 -13.15 -6.70
N ALA A 350 5.96 -14.32 -7.18
CA ALA A 350 6.90 -15.40 -7.48
C ALA A 350 7.85 -15.02 -8.62
N ASP A 351 7.34 -14.47 -9.73
CA ASP A 351 8.14 -14.00 -10.86
C ASP A 351 9.10 -12.87 -10.45
N LEU A 352 8.66 -11.94 -9.62
CA LEU A 352 9.49 -10.89 -9.05
C LEU A 352 10.71 -11.47 -8.30
N LEU A 353 10.48 -12.42 -7.41
CA LEU A 353 11.53 -13.03 -6.59
C LEU A 353 12.50 -13.86 -7.43
N ALA A 354 12.01 -14.70 -8.35
CA ALA A 354 12.83 -15.50 -9.23
C ALA A 354 13.64 -14.65 -10.23
N GLY A 355 13.11 -13.49 -10.62
CA GLY A 355 13.81 -12.54 -11.49
C GLY A 355 14.87 -11.70 -10.78
N ALA A 356 14.70 -11.43 -9.49
CA ALA A 356 15.60 -10.58 -8.72
C ALA A 356 16.71 -11.35 -7.99
N LEU A 357 16.51 -12.62 -7.66
CA LEU A 357 17.38 -13.43 -6.82
C LEU A 357 17.63 -14.82 -7.45
N ASP A 358 18.79 -15.40 -7.15
CA ASP A 358 19.13 -16.78 -7.55
C ASP A 358 18.47 -17.78 -6.60
N LEU A 359 17.15 -17.96 -6.76
CA LEU A 359 16.33 -18.89 -5.97
C LEU A 359 15.16 -19.43 -6.79
N GLU A 360 14.54 -20.51 -6.32
CA GLU A 360 13.29 -21.01 -6.86
C GLU A 360 12.11 -20.36 -6.13
N ALA A 361 11.16 -19.80 -6.88
CA ALA A 361 9.91 -19.30 -6.35
C ALA A 361 8.74 -20.06 -6.98
N GLU A 362 7.86 -20.63 -6.13
CA GLU A 362 6.70 -21.40 -6.60
C GLU A 362 5.40 -20.88 -5.98
N VAL A 363 4.35 -20.86 -6.76
CA VAL A 363 3.00 -20.57 -6.26
C VAL A 363 2.38 -21.86 -5.73
N LEU A 364 1.94 -21.86 -4.48
CA LEU A 364 1.11 -22.94 -3.93
C LEU A 364 -0.32 -22.74 -4.43
N ASP A 365 -0.71 -23.52 -5.43
CA ASP A 365 -2.06 -23.49 -6.01
C ASP A 365 -3.07 -24.20 -5.07
N ILE A 366 -3.30 -23.57 -3.91
CA ILE A 366 -4.26 -24.04 -2.91
C ILE A 366 -5.36 -22.99 -2.80
N ARG A 367 -6.57 -23.37 -3.19
CA ARG A 367 -7.74 -22.50 -3.02
C ARG A 367 -8.09 -22.39 -1.53
N THR A 368 -7.85 -21.22 -0.96
CA THR A 368 -8.16 -20.88 0.44
C THR A 368 -9.46 -20.08 0.59
N ASP A 369 -10.19 -19.87 -0.52
CA ASP A 369 -11.54 -19.28 -0.48
C ASP A 369 -12.41 -20.06 0.52
N PRO A 370 -13.00 -19.37 1.53
CA PRO A 370 -13.77 -20.03 2.57
C PRO A 370 -15.12 -20.61 2.08
N TRP A 371 -15.60 -20.14 0.93
CA TRP A 371 -16.87 -20.57 0.37
C TRP A 371 -16.69 -21.86 -0.45
N THR A 372 -17.27 -22.95 0.03
CA THR A 372 -17.05 -24.29 -0.54
C THR A 372 -18.29 -24.92 -1.16
N VAL A 373 -19.46 -24.33 -0.96
CA VAL A 373 -20.74 -24.81 -1.48
C VAL A 373 -21.60 -23.62 -1.91
N ALA A 374 -22.10 -23.66 -3.13
CA ALA A 374 -23.09 -22.70 -3.61
C ALA A 374 -24.33 -23.45 -4.12
N ALA A 375 -25.50 -22.90 -3.86
CA ALA A 375 -26.74 -23.29 -4.50
C ALA A 375 -27.38 -22.03 -5.09
N GLY A 376 -27.64 -22.01 -6.39
CA GLY A 376 -28.28 -20.89 -7.08
C GLY A 376 -29.35 -21.42 -8.02
N ALA A 377 -30.52 -20.80 -8.00
CA ALA A 377 -31.49 -20.94 -9.08
C ALA A 377 -31.09 -19.99 -10.20
N SER A 378 -30.98 -20.48 -11.43
CA SER A 378 -31.02 -19.61 -12.60
C SER A 378 -32.37 -18.89 -12.64
N LEU A 379 -32.37 -17.58 -12.84
CA LEU A 379 -33.61 -16.84 -13.06
C LEU A 379 -34.37 -17.32 -14.32
N ASP A 380 -33.66 -18.04 -15.20
CA ASP A 380 -34.17 -18.67 -16.41
C ASP A 380 -34.56 -20.15 -16.20
N ASP A 381 -34.45 -20.67 -14.94
CA ASP A 381 -34.85 -22.03 -14.62
C ASP A 381 -36.35 -22.06 -14.35
N ASP A 382 -37.11 -22.64 -15.25
CA ASP A 382 -38.59 -22.81 -15.19
C ASP A 382 -39.04 -23.58 -13.93
N HIS A 383 -38.09 -24.15 -13.16
CA HIS A 383 -38.32 -24.92 -11.93
C HIS A 383 -37.94 -24.16 -10.67
N ALA A 384 -37.36 -22.96 -10.79
CA ALA A 384 -37.03 -22.14 -9.63
C ALA A 384 -38.32 -21.62 -8.97
N PRO A 385 -38.50 -21.78 -7.64
CA PRO A 385 -39.70 -21.30 -6.95
C PRO A 385 -39.83 -19.78 -7.11
N THR A 386 -40.98 -19.30 -7.50
CA THR A 386 -41.25 -17.87 -7.58
C THR A 386 -41.45 -17.30 -6.17
N THR A 387 -41.40 -15.98 -6.05
CA THR A 387 -41.71 -15.30 -4.78
C THR A 387 -43.11 -15.66 -4.29
N THR A 388 -44.06 -15.90 -5.21
CA THR A 388 -45.43 -16.28 -4.91
C THR A 388 -45.49 -17.70 -4.32
N ASP A 389 -44.74 -18.64 -4.89
CA ASP A 389 -44.70 -20.02 -4.41
C ASP A 389 -44.16 -20.09 -2.97
N ILE A 390 -43.08 -19.33 -2.68
CA ILE A 390 -42.47 -19.25 -1.34
C ILE A 390 -43.44 -18.63 -0.32
N LEU A 391 -44.22 -17.64 -0.72
CA LEU A 391 -45.19 -17.00 0.19
C LEU A 391 -46.44 -17.84 0.42
N GLU A 392 -46.78 -18.75 -0.49
CA GLU A 392 -47.92 -19.67 -0.34
C GLU A 392 -47.58 -20.89 0.54
N GLU A 393 -46.34 -21.40 0.47
CA GLU A 393 -45.88 -22.50 1.33
C GLU A 393 -45.75 -22.12 2.82
N ASN A 394 -45.68 -20.83 3.13
CA ASN A 394 -45.56 -20.32 4.51
C ASN A 394 -46.90 -19.82 5.11
N ARG A 395 -48.03 -20.13 4.49
CA ARG A 395 -49.37 -19.88 5.02
C ARG A 395 -50.03 -21.14 5.54
#